data_bdd27fd7943fc6e46233e25649bcdbf5
#
_entry.id   bdd27fd7943fc6e46233e25649bcdbf5
#
_cell.length_a   1.000
_cell.length_b   1.000
_cell.length_c   1.000
_cell.angle_alpha   90.00
_cell.angle_beta   90.00
_cell.angle_gamma   90.00
#
_symmetry.space_group_name_H-M   'P 1'
#
loop_
_entity.id
_entity.type
_entity.pdbx_description
1 polymer ?
#
loop_
_entity_poly.entity_id
_entity_poly.type
_entity_poly.pdbx_seq_one_letter_code
_entity_poly.pdbx_strand_id
1 'polypeptide(L)'
;MSLLESIWIAVRRALFRNAGLKVLSLFIGFSMWLLVSSEQQVERILEVPVEIINKPASLEIANDFVKSVLVQIQASELGKDAAIKNLVATLDLRTAHEGENVIALEPRNFRTPSGIKIVNIRPSTLTVVLDPLQRRTLPVQVKYTGQPAENFEVRGVQAAPALVSISGPSSHVRNYSELPTQTVDISGRQQPLVQFVNLPLDSPFINLEYSGKVRVEIRILERLVPVILTRLPIQVNGVSGAYRLRRQTADARTSIPVSLRDRLPADDIEIYT
;
A
#
# COMPACT_ATOMS: atom_id res chain seq x y z
N MET A 1 -35.11 -0.19 87.42
CA MET A 1 -35.38 -0.04 85.96
C MET A 1 -34.14 0.59 85.33
N SER A 2 -33.46 -0.14 84.53
CA SER A 2 -32.17 0.29 83.94
C SER A 2 -32.40 1.41 82.92
N LEU A 3 -31.49 2.37 82.86
CA LEU A 3 -31.47 3.48 81.87
C LEU A 3 -31.66 2.97 80.46
N LEU A 4 -31.23 1.74 80.17
CA LEU A 4 -31.36 1.05 78.85
C LEU A 4 -32.85 0.72 78.56
N GLU A 5 -33.66 0.32 79.52
CA GLU A 5 -35.10 0.04 79.30
C GLU A 5 -35.89 1.29 78.93
N SER A 6 -35.60 2.42 79.63
CA SER A 6 -36.28 3.69 79.37
C SER A 6 -35.93 4.26 78.02
N ILE A 7 -34.66 4.11 77.57
CA ILE A 7 -34.21 4.50 76.21
C ILE A 7 -34.90 3.63 75.19
N TRP A 8 -34.97 2.32 75.39
CA TRP A 8 -35.60 1.39 74.47
C TRP A 8 -37.10 1.65 74.23
N ILE A 9 -37.82 1.95 75.33
CA ILE A 9 -39.25 2.32 75.31
C ILE A 9 -39.44 3.66 74.54
N ALA A 10 -38.57 4.64 74.82
CA ALA A 10 -38.62 5.95 74.17
C ALA A 10 -38.34 5.82 72.62
N VAL A 11 -37.36 5.05 72.26
CA VAL A 11 -37.02 4.78 70.81
C VAL A 11 -38.18 4.04 70.14
N ARG A 12 -38.73 3.01 70.74
CA ARG A 12 -39.89 2.26 70.21
C ARG A 12 -41.11 3.17 70.06
N ARG A 13 -41.43 4.03 71.04
CA ARG A 13 -42.56 4.97 70.99
C ARG A 13 -42.32 6.04 69.88
N ALA A 14 -41.08 6.51 69.73
CA ALA A 14 -40.69 7.44 68.69
C ALA A 14 -40.75 6.78 67.27
N LEU A 15 -40.38 5.48 67.17
CA LEU A 15 -40.42 4.78 65.90
C LEU A 15 -41.85 4.54 65.41
N PHE A 16 -42.75 4.15 66.27
CA PHE A 16 -44.15 3.83 65.94
C PHE A 16 -45.12 5.00 65.98
N ARG A 17 -44.70 6.15 66.53
CA ARG A 17 -45.54 7.35 66.54
C ARG A 17 -45.58 7.92 65.13
N ASN A 18 -46.75 8.02 64.49
CA ASN A 18 -47.00 8.44 63.14
C ASN A 18 -46.34 7.49 62.09
N ALA A 19 -46.41 6.17 62.29
CA ALA A 19 -45.80 5.18 61.43
C ALA A 19 -46.27 5.34 59.97
N GLY A 20 -47.54 5.67 59.74
CA GLY A 20 -48.05 5.90 58.39
C GLY A 20 -47.33 7.02 57.57
N LEU A 21 -47.07 8.16 58.27
CA LEU A 21 -46.35 9.28 57.66
C LEU A 21 -44.88 8.92 57.37
N LYS A 22 -44.25 8.11 58.23
CA LYS A 22 -42.86 7.63 57.98
C LYS A 22 -42.77 6.65 56.86
N VAL A 23 -43.72 5.72 56.77
CA VAL A 23 -43.78 4.80 55.58
C VAL A 23 -44.05 5.56 54.32
N LEU A 24 -44.95 6.57 54.35
CA LEU A 24 -45.22 7.41 53.21
C LEU A 24 -43.97 8.20 52.76
N SER A 25 -43.23 8.81 53.69
CA SER A 25 -42.02 9.55 53.38
C SER A 25 -40.90 8.66 52.89
N LEU A 26 -40.77 7.43 53.41
CA LEU A 26 -39.85 6.43 52.94
C LEU A 26 -40.19 5.97 51.49
N PHE A 27 -41.48 5.77 51.25
CA PHE A 27 -41.97 5.40 49.92
C PHE A 27 -41.74 6.49 48.89
N ILE A 28 -42.01 7.76 49.24
CA ILE A 28 -41.75 8.91 48.37
C ILE A 28 -40.26 9.04 48.12
N GLY A 29 -39.42 8.95 49.17
CA GLY A 29 -37.96 9.04 49.06
C GLY A 29 -37.39 7.90 48.19
N PHE A 30 -37.88 6.68 48.40
CA PHE A 30 -37.48 5.51 47.58
C PHE A 30 -37.93 5.65 46.13
N SER A 31 -39.18 6.09 45.89
CA SER A 31 -39.68 6.33 44.54
C SER A 31 -38.88 7.41 43.84
N MET A 32 -38.55 8.49 44.52
CA MET A 32 -37.74 9.58 43.99
C MET A 32 -36.29 9.15 43.73
N TRP A 33 -35.71 8.32 44.61
CA TRP A 33 -34.38 7.70 44.39
C TRP A 33 -34.40 6.76 43.19
N LEU A 34 -35.43 5.94 43.04
CA LEU A 34 -35.60 5.04 41.93
C LEU A 34 -35.71 5.80 40.60
N LEU A 35 -36.42 6.92 40.57
CA LEU A 35 -36.59 7.78 39.40
C LEU A 35 -35.25 8.41 39.00
N VAL A 36 -34.49 8.93 39.96
CA VAL A 36 -33.17 9.55 39.69
C VAL A 36 -32.10 8.51 39.36
N SER A 37 -32.14 7.33 40.03
CA SER A 37 -31.16 6.27 39.81
C SER A 37 -31.33 5.55 38.47
N SER A 38 -32.53 5.62 37.85
CA SER A 38 -32.79 4.93 36.57
C SER A 38 -32.20 5.62 35.33
N GLU A 39 -31.67 6.84 35.47
CA GLU A 39 -31.14 7.64 34.33
C GLU A 39 -29.61 7.73 34.31
N GLN A 40 -28.87 6.76 34.82
CA GLN A 40 -27.42 6.75 34.64
C GLN A 40 -27.06 6.42 33.18
N GLN A 41 -26.99 7.47 32.38
CA GLN A 41 -26.44 7.39 31.01
C GLN A 41 -24.92 7.51 31.11
N VAL A 42 -24.21 6.48 30.69
CA VAL A 42 -22.75 6.50 30.65
C VAL A 42 -22.33 7.06 29.30
N GLU A 43 -21.55 8.14 29.34
CA GLU A 43 -20.92 8.67 28.14
C GLU A 43 -19.59 7.95 27.87
N ARG A 44 -19.39 7.51 26.63
CA ARG A 44 -18.15 6.90 26.20
C ARG A 44 -17.71 7.52 24.88
N ILE A 45 -16.39 7.67 24.72
CA ILE A 45 -15.78 8.07 23.45
C ILE A 45 -15.22 6.80 22.80
N LEU A 46 -15.58 6.60 21.54
CA LEU A 46 -15.19 5.44 20.75
C LEU A 46 -14.53 5.91 19.45
N GLU A 47 -13.51 5.19 19.05
CA GLU A 47 -12.95 5.31 17.71
C GLU A 47 -13.72 4.39 16.76
N VAL A 48 -14.36 4.98 15.76
CA VAL A 48 -15.26 4.31 14.83
C VAL A 48 -14.66 4.38 13.43
N PRO A 49 -14.44 3.23 12.76
CA PRO A 49 -13.95 3.21 11.39
C PRO A 49 -14.98 3.79 10.42
N VAL A 50 -14.46 4.44 9.36
CA VAL A 50 -15.27 4.99 8.27
C VAL A 50 -15.21 4.05 7.08
N GLU A 51 -16.36 3.53 6.67
CA GLU A 51 -16.52 2.72 5.47
C GLU A 51 -17.15 3.55 4.35
N ILE A 52 -16.54 3.47 3.17
CA ILE A 52 -17.04 4.14 1.97
C ILE A 52 -17.97 3.21 1.22
N ILE A 53 -19.15 3.71 0.88
CA ILE A 53 -20.13 2.98 0.07
C ILE A 53 -20.54 3.79 -1.16
N ASN A 54 -21.03 3.09 -2.18
CA ASN A 54 -21.58 3.68 -3.41
C ASN A 54 -20.62 4.63 -4.13
N LYS A 55 -19.28 4.41 -4.01
CA LYS A 55 -18.31 5.19 -4.79
C LYS A 55 -18.58 4.95 -6.28
N PRO A 56 -18.72 6.00 -7.11
CA PRO A 56 -18.84 5.86 -8.56
C PRO A 56 -17.68 5.06 -9.15
N ALA A 57 -17.96 4.10 -10.02
CA ALA A 57 -16.93 3.23 -10.59
C ALA A 57 -15.92 4.00 -11.49
N SER A 58 -16.31 5.15 -12.00
CA SER A 58 -15.47 6.03 -12.83
C SER A 58 -14.52 6.91 -12.02
N LEU A 59 -14.70 6.99 -10.70
CA LEU A 59 -13.91 7.84 -9.82
C LEU A 59 -13.09 7.01 -8.84
N GLU A 60 -11.92 7.55 -8.44
CA GLU A 60 -11.05 6.96 -7.44
C GLU A 60 -10.63 8.03 -6.42
N ILE A 61 -10.32 7.59 -5.18
CA ILE A 61 -9.92 8.50 -4.10
C ILE A 61 -8.48 8.92 -4.31
N ALA A 62 -8.26 10.23 -4.35
CA ALA A 62 -6.96 10.84 -4.67
C ALA A 62 -6.24 11.45 -3.46
N ASN A 63 -6.88 11.50 -2.28
CA ASN A 63 -6.26 12.02 -1.06
C ASN A 63 -6.28 11.01 0.07
N ASP A 64 -5.36 11.17 1.01
CA ASP A 64 -5.47 10.49 2.29
C ASP A 64 -6.52 11.20 3.14
N PHE A 65 -7.53 10.47 3.57
CA PHE A 65 -8.60 10.98 4.42
C PHE A 65 -8.63 10.21 5.75
N VAL A 66 -9.29 10.80 6.74
CA VAL A 66 -9.41 10.21 8.08
C VAL A 66 -10.23 8.92 8.00
N LYS A 67 -9.57 7.78 8.27
CA LYS A 67 -10.19 6.44 8.22
C LYS A 67 -10.97 6.06 9.47
N SER A 68 -10.86 6.85 10.55
CA SER A 68 -11.60 6.66 11.79
C SER A 68 -12.02 7.99 12.38
N VAL A 69 -13.14 8.02 13.07
CA VAL A 69 -13.68 9.21 13.75
C VAL A 69 -13.95 8.92 15.22
N LEU A 70 -13.77 9.93 16.08
CA LEU A 70 -14.11 9.84 17.49
C LEU A 70 -15.58 10.18 17.67
N VAL A 71 -16.33 9.23 18.21
CA VAL A 71 -17.78 9.37 18.45
C VAL A 71 -18.06 9.28 19.94
N GLN A 72 -18.68 10.33 20.45
CA GLN A 72 -19.17 10.37 21.83
C GLN A 72 -20.59 9.83 21.85
N ILE A 73 -20.79 8.72 22.55
CA ILE A 73 -22.07 8.03 22.67
C ILE A 73 -22.60 8.09 24.11
N GLN A 74 -23.91 8.11 24.23
CA GLN A 74 -24.65 7.83 25.46
C GLN A 74 -25.32 6.46 25.34
N ALA A 75 -25.03 5.56 26.26
CA ALA A 75 -25.61 4.23 26.31
C ALA A 75 -26.06 3.88 27.73
N SER A 76 -27.18 3.16 27.87
CA SER A 76 -27.56 2.59 29.14
C SER A 76 -26.75 1.31 29.43
N GLU A 77 -26.44 1.06 30.71
CA GLU A 77 -25.42 0.07 31.16
C GLU A 77 -25.64 -1.40 30.79
N LEU A 78 -26.82 -1.80 30.34
CA LEU A 78 -27.13 -3.21 30.17
C LEU A 78 -26.86 -3.76 28.76
N GLY A 79 -25.78 -4.50 28.61
CA GLY A 79 -25.64 -5.52 27.57
C GLY A 79 -25.09 -5.10 26.21
N LYS A 80 -24.29 -4.03 26.07
CA LYS A 80 -23.98 -3.45 24.74
C LYS A 80 -22.52 -3.43 24.32
N ASP A 81 -21.59 -4.01 25.05
CA ASP A 81 -20.18 -4.03 24.67
C ASP A 81 -19.92 -4.70 23.30
N ALA A 82 -20.70 -5.74 22.96
CA ALA A 82 -20.60 -6.40 21.65
C ALA A 82 -21.19 -5.55 20.52
N ALA A 83 -22.25 -4.79 20.80
CA ALA A 83 -22.90 -3.91 19.81
C ALA A 83 -22.09 -2.65 19.53
N ILE A 84 -21.40 -2.14 20.54
CA ILE A 84 -20.49 -0.98 20.44
C ILE A 84 -19.29 -1.32 19.57
N LYS A 85 -18.74 -2.54 19.63
CA LYS A 85 -17.60 -2.98 18.84
C LYS A 85 -17.88 -3.03 17.32
N ASN A 86 -19.14 -3.12 16.93
CA ASN A 86 -19.57 -3.20 15.52
C ASN A 86 -20.09 -1.87 14.98
N LEU A 87 -19.81 -0.75 15.67
CA LEU A 87 -20.21 0.56 15.21
C LEU A 87 -19.30 0.97 14.03
N VAL A 88 -19.93 1.30 12.90
CA VAL A 88 -19.24 1.72 11.68
C VAL A 88 -19.91 2.99 11.16
N ALA A 89 -19.10 3.97 10.78
CA ALA A 89 -19.56 5.16 10.09
C ALA A 89 -19.60 4.89 8.57
N THR A 90 -20.74 5.10 7.95
CA THR A 90 -20.91 4.87 6.51
C THR A 90 -20.89 6.18 5.76
N LEU A 91 -19.91 6.34 4.85
CA LEU A 91 -19.77 7.49 3.97
C LEU A 91 -20.30 7.15 2.58
N ASP A 92 -21.48 7.67 2.24
CA ASP A 92 -22.11 7.42 0.94
C ASP A 92 -21.61 8.44 -0.09
N LEU A 93 -20.91 7.94 -1.14
CA LEU A 93 -20.37 8.73 -2.24
C LEU A 93 -21.23 8.71 -3.50
N ARG A 94 -22.50 8.29 -3.42
CA ARG A 94 -23.40 8.18 -4.60
C ARG A 94 -23.56 9.50 -5.36
N THR A 95 -23.60 10.62 -4.65
CA THR A 95 -23.76 11.97 -5.20
C THR A 95 -22.44 12.73 -5.31
N ALA A 96 -21.32 12.06 -4.98
CA ALA A 96 -20.02 12.69 -5.05
C ALA A 96 -19.58 12.90 -6.51
N HIS A 97 -18.87 13.98 -6.76
CA HIS A 97 -18.38 14.40 -8.07
C HIS A 97 -16.86 14.48 -8.10
N GLU A 98 -16.29 14.64 -9.27
CA GLU A 98 -14.87 14.91 -9.44
C GLU A 98 -14.44 16.16 -8.66
N GLY A 99 -13.26 16.09 -8.04
CA GLY A 99 -12.70 17.13 -7.19
C GLY A 99 -12.99 16.94 -5.71
N GLU A 100 -12.98 18.03 -4.98
CA GLU A 100 -13.15 18.04 -3.54
C GLU A 100 -14.61 17.88 -3.13
N ASN A 101 -14.89 16.88 -2.28
CA ASN A 101 -16.19 16.62 -1.70
C ASN A 101 -16.08 16.72 -0.17
N VAL A 102 -16.75 17.72 0.40
CA VAL A 102 -16.83 17.90 1.86
C VAL A 102 -18.14 17.28 2.34
N ILE A 103 -18.04 16.21 3.11
CA ILE A 103 -19.19 15.42 3.55
C ILE A 103 -19.35 15.54 5.05
N ALA A 104 -20.52 15.99 5.50
CA ALA A 104 -20.87 16.07 6.90
C ALA A 104 -21.22 14.68 7.43
N LEU A 105 -20.65 14.33 8.58
CA LEU A 105 -20.99 13.14 9.34
C LEU A 105 -22.10 13.45 10.33
N GLU A 106 -23.23 12.82 10.13
CA GLU A 106 -24.41 12.93 10.98
C GLU A 106 -24.69 11.59 11.69
N PRO A 107 -25.44 11.57 12.81
CA PRO A 107 -25.79 10.33 13.48
C PRO A 107 -26.42 9.27 12.60
N ARG A 108 -27.12 9.67 11.55
CA ARG A 108 -27.73 8.76 10.55
C ARG A 108 -26.71 7.97 9.71
N ASN A 109 -25.48 8.46 9.63
CA ASN A 109 -24.39 7.76 8.91
C ASN A 109 -23.82 6.58 9.70
N PHE A 110 -24.27 6.39 10.95
CA PHE A 110 -23.80 5.33 11.82
C PHE A 110 -24.90 4.27 11.98
N ARG A 111 -24.52 3.01 11.84
CA ARG A 111 -25.40 1.89 12.19
C ARG A 111 -25.44 1.72 13.69
N THR A 112 -26.27 2.50 14.37
CA THR A 112 -26.40 2.45 15.83
C THR A 112 -27.43 1.41 16.25
N PRO A 113 -27.10 0.49 17.17
CA PRO A 113 -28.07 -0.39 17.80
C PRO A 113 -29.06 0.39 18.68
N SER A 114 -30.22 -0.21 18.94
CA SER A 114 -31.25 0.39 19.81
C SER A 114 -30.68 0.74 21.19
N GLY A 115 -30.94 1.99 21.65
CA GLY A 115 -30.53 2.50 22.98
C GLY A 115 -29.11 3.05 23.05
N ILE A 116 -28.44 3.28 21.90
CA ILE A 116 -27.23 4.07 21.79
C ILE A 116 -27.59 5.39 21.11
N LYS A 117 -27.22 6.51 21.74
CA LYS A 117 -27.41 7.85 21.18
C LYS A 117 -26.05 8.46 20.91
N ILE A 118 -25.82 8.91 19.68
CA ILE A 118 -24.63 9.68 19.32
C ILE A 118 -24.84 11.12 19.76
N VAL A 119 -23.90 11.65 20.55
CA VAL A 119 -23.93 13.00 21.09
C VAL A 119 -23.02 13.92 20.31
N ASN A 120 -21.82 13.45 19.95
CA ASN A 120 -20.83 14.25 19.26
C ASN A 120 -19.98 13.38 18.33
N ILE A 121 -19.51 13.97 17.22
CA ILE A 121 -18.67 13.31 16.20
C ILE A 121 -17.49 14.23 15.92
N ARG A 122 -16.27 13.71 15.95
CA ARG A 122 -15.04 14.48 15.68
C ARG A 122 -14.09 13.67 14.76
N PRO A 123 -13.72 14.21 13.59
CA PRO A 123 -14.26 15.41 12.97
C PRO A 123 -15.71 15.21 12.50
N SER A 124 -16.48 16.29 12.44
CA SER A 124 -17.87 16.29 11.96
C SER A 124 -17.99 16.37 10.45
N THR A 125 -16.88 16.65 9.75
CA THR A 125 -16.80 16.70 8.29
C THR A 125 -15.57 15.94 7.80
N LEU A 126 -15.72 15.24 6.68
CA LEU A 126 -14.63 14.57 5.99
C LEU A 126 -14.49 15.16 4.59
N THR A 127 -13.25 15.45 4.22
CA THR A 127 -12.91 15.90 2.86
C THR A 127 -12.34 14.73 2.08
N VAL A 128 -13.04 14.34 1.00
CA VAL A 128 -12.62 13.30 0.07
C VAL A 128 -12.44 13.93 -1.31
N VAL A 129 -11.26 13.79 -1.86
CA VAL A 129 -10.96 14.22 -3.23
C VAL A 129 -11.11 13.02 -4.15
N LEU A 130 -11.94 13.16 -5.17
CA LEU A 130 -12.21 12.14 -6.17
C LEU A 130 -11.67 12.58 -7.53
N ASP A 131 -10.88 11.73 -8.14
CA ASP A 131 -10.37 11.90 -9.49
C ASP A 131 -10.92 10.84 -10.44
N PRO A 132 -10.98 11.11 -11.74
CA PRO A 132 -11.27 10.08 -12.73
C PRO A 132 -10.31 8.89 -12.60
N LEU A 133 -10.88 7.69 -12.58
CA LEU A 133 -10.08 6.46 -12.63
C LEU A 133 -9.35 6.41 -13.97
N GLN A 134 -8.05 6.42 -13.95
CA GLN A 134 -7.19 6.29 -15.12
C GLN A 134 -6.40 4.99 -15.08
N ARG A 135 -6.30 4.33 -16.24
CA ARG A 135 -5.44 3.17 -16.46
C ARG A 135 -4.37 3.53 -17.47
N ARG A 136 -3.12 3.14 -17.21
CA ARG A 136 -2.00 3.32 -18.13
C ARG A 136 -1.10 2.09 -18.13
N THR A 137 -0.61 1.73 -19.31
CA THR A 137 0.42 0.70 -19.45
C THR A 137 1.77 1.40 -19.62
N LEU A 138 2.70 1.08 -18.74
CA LEU A 138 4.00 1.75 -18.63
C LEU A 138 5.15 0.74 -18.80
N PRO A 139 6.29 1.18 -19.34
CA PRO A 139 7.48 0.34 -19.41
C PRO A 139 8.07 0.09 -18.02
N VAL A 140 8.57 -1.13 -17.84
CA VAL A 140 9.32 -1.49 -16.65
C VAL A 140 10.77 -1.07 -16.82
N GLN A 141 11.24 -0.18 -15.92
CA GLN A 141 12.63 0.26 -15.88
C GLN A 141 13.42 -0.55 -14.87
N VAL A 142 14.39 -1.29 -15.33
CA VAL A 142 15.27 -2.05 -14.43
C VAL A 142 16.25 -1.10 -13.73
N LYS A 143 16.22 -1.08 -12.41
CA LYS A 143 17.21 -0.37 -11.59
C LYS A 143 18.29 -1.35 -11.15
N TYR A 144 19.54 -1.00 -11.39
CA TYR A 144 20.69 -1.77 -10.90
C TYR A 144 21.77 -0.85 -10.35
N THR A 145 22.63 -1.38 -9.49
CA THR A 145 23.74 -0.66 -8.86
C THR A 145 25.02 -1.50 -8.90
N GLY A 146 26.14 -0.84 -8.69
CA GLY A 146 27.45 -1.50 -8.76
C GLY A 146 28.05 -1.51 -10.14
N GLN A 147 29.26 -2.07 -10.24
CA GLN A 147 29.98 -2.28 -11.49
C GLN A 147 30.33 -3.77 -11.64
N PRO A 148 30.24 -4.33 -12.83
CA PRO A 148 30.74 -5.68 -13.10
C PRO A 148 32.22 -5.81 -12.73
N ALA A 149 32.72 -7.03 -12.70
CA ALA A 149 34.17 -7.28 -12.50
C ALA A 149 35.00 -6.58 -13.59
N GLU A 150 36.27 -6.43 -13.28
CA GLU A 150 37.25 -5.89 -14.24
C GLU A 150 37.16 -6.63 -15.57
N ASN A 151 37.25 -5.90 -16.68
CA ASN A 151 37.12 -6.42 -18.05
C ASN A 151 35.71 -6.91 -18.46
N PHE A 152 34.68 -6.72 -17.62
CA PHE A 152 33.29 -7.03 -17.94
C PHE A 152 32.45 -5.76 -18.06
N GLU A 153 31.38 -5.84 -18.85
CA GLU A 153 30.44 -4.72 -19.03
C GLU A 153 29.01 -5.21 -19.18
N VAL A 154 28.05 -4.35 -18.85
CA VAL A 154 26.63 -4.60 -19.07
C VAL A 154 26.33 -4.37 -20.57
N ARG A 155 25.96 -5.41 -21.28
CA ARG A 155 25.59 -5.39 -22.70
C ARG A 155 24.10 -5.28 -22.97
N GLY A 156 23.29 -5.59 -21.99
CA GLY A 156 21.84 -5.52 -22.14
C GLY A 156 21.11 -5.72 -20.83
N VAL A 157 19.97 -5.09 -20.73
CA VAL A 157 19.07 -5.17 -19.57
C VAL A 157 17.67 -5.39 -20.08
N GLN A 158 16.99 -6.41 -19.59
CA GLN A 158 15.63 -6.75 -20.01
C GLN A 158 14.75 -7.07 -18.79
N ALA A 159 13.49 -6.71 -18.90
CA ALA A 159 12.45 -7.07 -17.93
C ALA A 159 11.36 -7.89 -18.63
N ALA A 160 10.84 -8.88 -17.94
CA ALA A 160 9.68 -9.64 -18.38
C ALA A 160 8.65 -9.77 -17.25
N PRO A 161 7.45 -9.18 -17.40
CA PRO A 161 6.98 -8.41 -18.55
C PRO A 161 7.71 -7.07 -18.72
N ALA A 162 7.85 -6.60 -19.98
CA ALA A 162 8.45 -5.31 -20.29
C ALA A 162 7.47 -4.12 -20.08
N LEU A 163 6.18 -4.40 -20.12
CA LEU A 163 5.11 -3.44 -19.93
C LEU A 163 4.18 -3.95 -18.82
N VAL A 164 3.76 -3.06 -17.94
CA VAL A 164 2.82 -3.37 -16.86
C VAL A 164 1.78 -2.26 -16.76
N SER A 165 0.53 -2.64 -16.55
CA SER A 165 -0.57 -1.70 -16.36
C SER A 165 -0.70 -1.30 -14.90
N ILE A 166 -0.95 0.00 -14.70
CA ILE A 166 -1.33 0.59 -13.42
C ILE A 166 -2.69 1.26 -13.54
N SER A 167 -3.42 1.35 -12.44
CA SER A 167 -4.68 2.07 -12.36
C SER A 167 -4.77 2.86 -11.04
N GLY A 168 -5.50 3.96 -11.07
CA GLY A 168 -5.70 4.83 -9.91
C GLY A 168 -6.23 6.21 -10.30
N PRO A 169 -6.23 7.16 -9.37
CA PRO A 169 -6.63 8.54 -9.62
C PRO A 169 -5.76 9.16 -10.72
N SER A 170 -6.39 9.89 -11.64
CA SER A 170 -5.70 10.46 -12.82
C SER A 170 -4.53 11.37 -12.44
N SER A 171 -4.65 12.15 -11.36
CA SER A 171 -3.59 13.03 -10.86
C SER A 171 -2.34 12.25 -10.42
N HIS A 172 -2.52 11.06 -9.84
CA HIS A 172 -1.41 10.21 -9.41
C HIS A 172 -0.81 9.42 -10.58
N VAL A 173 -1.68 8.82 -11.44
CA VAL A 173 -1.24 8.01 -12.59
C VAL A 173 -0.40 8.81 -13.58
N ARG A 174 -0.71 10.11 -13.78
CA ARG A 174 0.06 10.97 -14.70
C ARG A 174 1.50 11.19 -14.29
N ASN A 175 1.82 11.06 -13.00
CA ASN A 175 3.16 11.28 -12.47
C ASN A 175 4.14 10.13 -12.82
N TYR A 176 3.60 9.01 -13.30
CA TYR A 176 4.42 7.86 -13.70
C TYR A 176 4.64 7.86 -15.20
N SER A 177 5.89 7.87 -15.62
CA SER A 177 6.32 7.64 -17.01
C SER A 177 6.85 6.22 -17.24
N GLU A 178 7.34 5.58 -16.20
CA GLU A 178 7.93 4.26 -16.14
C GLU A 178 7.77 3.64 -14.75
N LEU A 179 7.93 2.34 -14.64
CA LEU A 179 7.82 1.59 -13.38
C LEU A 179 9.21 1.06 -12.99
N PRO A 180 9.88 1.67 -12.00
CA PRO A 180 11.18 1.21 -11.56
C PRO A 180 11.05 -0.14 -10.84
N THR A 181 12.02 -1.04 -11.09
CA THR A 181 12.15 -2.26 -10.31
C THR A 181 12.84 -1.99 -8.97
N GLN A 182 12.73 -2.94 -8.07
CA GLN A 182 13.67 -3.03 -6.94
C GLN A 182 15.10 -3.08 -7.49
N THR A 183 16.04 -2.40 -6.82
CA THR A 183 17.43 -2.30 -7.27
C THR A 183 18.13 -3.65 -7.20
N VAL A 184 18.84 -4.01 -8.26
CA VAL A 184 19.63 -5.23 -8.41
C VAL A 184 21.10 -4.91 -8.30
N ASP A 185 21.85 -5.60 -7.42
CA ASP A 185 23.30 -5.41 -7.30
C ASP A 185 24.06 -6.31 -8.26
N ILE A 186 24.91 -5.69 -9.09
CA ILE A 186 25.78 -6.36 -10.07
C ILE A 186 27.27 -6.24 -9.75
N SER A 187 27.62 -5.76 -8.55
CA SER A 187 29.01 -5.54 -8.16
C SER A 187 29.87 -6.81 -8.28
N GLY A 188 30.99 -6.69 -8.99
CA GLY A 188 31.98 -7.78 -9.16
C GLY A 188 31.51 -8.97 -9.96
N ARG A 189 30.35 -8.91 -10.64
CA ARG A 189 29.82 -10.03 -11.42
C ARG A 189 30.55 -10.18 -12.76
N GLN A 190 30.74 -11.44 -13.16
CA GLN A 190 31.34 -11.84 -14.43
C GLN A 190 30.35 -12.56 -15.36
N GLN A 191 29.20 -12.98 -14.81
CA GLN A 191 28.21 -13.77 -15.55
C GLN A 191 26.87 -13.04 -15.62
N PRO A 192 26.05 -13.34 -16.65
CA PRO A 192 24.69 -12.85 -16.73
C PRO A 192 23.89 -13.16 -15.46
N LEU A 193 23.05 -12.22 -15.06
CA LEU A 193 22.19 -12.35 -13.88
C LEU A 193 20.73 -12.41 -14.31
N VAL A 194 20.00 -13.39 -13.77
CA VAL A 194 18.55 -13.45 -13.81
C VAL A 194 18.01 -13.41 -12.39
N GLN A 195 17.14 -12.44 -12.13
CA GLN A 195 16.55 -12.27 -10.80
C GLN A 195 15.06 -11.89 -10.92
N PHE A 196 14.25 -12.36 -9.95
CA PHE A 196 12.85 -11.97 -9.81
C PHE A 196 12.72 -10.89 -8.76
N VAL A 197 12.24 -9.72 -9.17
CA VAL A 197 12.14 -8.52 -8.32
C VAL A 197 10.72 -7.97 -8.30
N ASN A 198 10.40 -7.20 -7.25
CA ASN A 198 9.13 -6.52 -7.15
C ASN A 198 9.20 -5.16 -7.88
N LEU A 199 8.01 -4.60 -8.17
CA LEU A 199 7.82 -3.23 -8.62
C LEU A 199 7.31 -2.40 -7.42
N PRO A 200 8.18 -1.69 -6.71
CA PRO A 200 7.75 -0.80 -5.64
C PRO A 200 7.00 0.39 -6.25
N LEU A 201 5.85 0.72 -5.67
CA LEU A 201 5.11 1.94 -5.97
C LEU A 201 5.21 2.89 -4.79
N ASP A 202 5.52 4.14 -5.06
CA ASP A 202 5.68 5.17 -4.03
C ASP A 202 4.34 5.75 -3.54
N SER A 203 3.24 5.45 -4.25
CA SER A 203 1.91 5.95 -3.93
C SER A 203 0.95 4.82 -3.52
N PRO A 204 0.27 4.94 -2.36
CA PRO A 204 -0.73 3.99 -1.92
C PRO A 204 -2.02 4.05 -2.76
N PHE A 205 -2.18 5.07 -3.60
CA PHE A 205 -3.36 5.28 -4.44
C PHE A 205 -3.27 4.58 -5.79
N ILE A 206 -2.10 4.03 -6.14
CA ILE A 206 -1.90 3.34 -7.42
C ILE A 206 -1.99 1.84 -7.21
N ASN A 207 -2.83 1.21 -8.01
CA ASN A 207 -2.96 -0.24 -8.07
C ASN A 207 -2.14 -0.78 -9.23
N LEU A 208 -1.28 -1.75 -8.94
CA LEU A 208 -0.53 -2.50 -9.93
C LEU A 208 -1.40 -3.65 -10.45
N GLU A 209 -1.70 -3.68 -11.73
CA GLU A 209 -2.49 -4.75 -12.36
C GLU A 209 -1.62 -5.96 -12.73
N TYR A 210 -0.63 -6.22 -11.91
CA TYR A 210 0.29 -7.34 -12.04
C TYR A 210 0.68 -7.85 -10.65
N SER A 211 0.28 -9.06 -10.34
CA SER A 211 0.50 -9.68 -9.02
C SER A 211 1.80 -10.47 -8.89
N GLY A 212 2.56 -10.61 -9.98
CA GLY A 212 3.79 -11.38 -10.02
C GLY A 212 5.05 -10.57 -9.75
N LYS A 213 6.18 -11.28 -9.66
CA LYS A 213 7.51 -10.68 -9.68
C LYS A 213 7.98 -10.52 -11.12
N VAL A 214 8.62 -9.41 -11.42
CA VAL A 214 9.23 -9.17 -12.74
C VAL A 214 10.54 -9.94 -12.82
N ARG A 215 10.71 -10.73 -13.87
CA ARG A 215 11.98 -11.36 -14.21
C ARG A 215 12.88 -10.31 -14.85
N VAL A 216 13.98 -10.00 -14.19
CA VAL A 216 15.03 -9.11 -14.70
C VAL A 216 16.18 -9.96 -15.21
N GLU A 217 16.64 -9.67 -16.41
CA GLU A 217 17.84 -10.27 -17.01
C GLU A 217 18.85 -9.16 -17.34
N ILE A 218 20.02 -9.24 -16.70
CA ILE A 218 21.14 -8.33 -16.94
C ILE A 218 22.26 -9.15 -17.59
N ARG A 219 22.56 -8.85 -18.86
CA ARG A 219 23.61 -9.51 -19.62
C ARG A 219 24.93 -8.82 -19.34
N ILE A 220 25.79 -9.52 -18.63
CA ILE A 220 27.16 -9.10 -18.33
C ILE A 220 28.07 -9.96 -19.21
N LEU A 221 28.83 -9.30 -20.07
CA LEU A 221 29.75 -9.96 -20.98
C LEU A 221 31.12 -9.30 -20.89
N GLU A 222 32.12 -10.02 -21.33
CA GLU A 222 33.46 -9.50 -21.36
C GLU A 222 33.56 -8.32 -22.35
N ARG A 223 34.34 -7.31 -21.98
CA ARG A 223 34.58 -6.12 -22.81
C ARG A 223 35.31 -6.51 -24.10
N LEU A 224 34.82 -6.01 -25.21
CA LEU A 224 35.47 -6.18 -26.49
C LEU A 224 36.50 -5.08 -26.68
N VAL A 225 37.69 -5.44 -27.15
CA VAL A 225 38.75 -4.52 -27.54
C VAL A 225 38.99 -4.62 -29.04
N PRO A 226 39.14 -3.50 -29.74
CA PRO A 226 39.45 -3.50 -31.15
C PRO A 226 40.89 -4.01 -31.34
N VAL A 227 41.05 -4.92 -32.29
CA VAL A 227 42.36 -5.45 -32.68
C VAL A 227 42.45 -5.34 -34.20
N ILE A 228 43.64 -4.94 -34.65
CA ILE A 228 44.01 -4.96 -36.09
C ILE A 228 44.90 -6.16 -36.32
N LEU A 229 44.38 -7.13 -37.03
CA LEU A 229 45.12 -8.30 -37.46
C LEU A 229 45.73 -8.00 -38.82
N THR A 230 47.06 -8.03 -38.90
CA THR A 230 47.78 -7.72 -40.11
C THR A 230 48.30 -8.97 -40.78
N ARG A 231 48.38 -8.96 -42.12
CA ARG A 231 48.95 -10.06 -42.92
C ARG A 231 48.22 -11.39 -42.78
N LEU A 232 46.92 -11.39 -42.59
CA LEU A 232 46.14 -12.62 -42.55
C LEU A 232 46.16 -13.28 -43.95
N PRO A 233 46.43 -14.61 -44.02
CA PRO A 233 46.39 -15.32 -45.29
C PRO A 233 44.95 -15.37 -45.84
N ILE A 234 44.81 -15.15 -47.15
CA ILE A 234 43.52 -15.22 -47.85
C ILE A 234 43.35 -16.61 -48.40
N GLN A 235 42.35 -17.36 -47.94
CA GLN A 235 41.94 -18.63 -48.54
C GLN A 235 40.67 -18.42 -49.36
N VAL A 236 40.67 -18.95 -50.57
CA VAL A 236 39.52 -18.89 -51.50
C VAL A 236 38.85 -20.25 -51.50
N ASN A 237 37.61 -20.31 -51.01
CA ASN A 237 36.81 -21.51 -51.02
C ASN A 237 35.76 -21.47 -52.14
N GLY A 238 35.53 -22.62 -52.82
CA GLY A 238 34.44 -22.78 -53.80
C GLY A 238 34.75 -22.42 -55.20
N VAL A 239 36.02 -22.14 -55.58
CA VAL A 239 36.43 -21.86 -56.94
C VAL A 239 37.01 -23.13 -57.58
N SER A 240 36.35 -23.60 -58.63
CA SER A 240 36.82 -24.70 -59.46
C SER A 240 37.65 -24.15 -60.64
N GLY A 241 39.00 -24.17 -60.54
CA GLY A 241 39.90 -23.72 -61.55
C GLY A 241 41.16 -23.04 -61.03
N ALA A 242 42.16 -22.82 -61.91
CA ALA A 242 43.39 -22.11 -61.55
C ALA A 242 43.09 -20.61 -61.36
N TYR A 243 43.34 -20.10 -60.14
CA TYR A 243 43.21 -18.67 -59.82
C TYR A 243 44.52 -18.09 -59.34
N ARG A 244 44.71 -16.79 -59.50
CA ARG A 244 45.84 -16.04 -58.98
C ARG A 244 45.33 -14.90 -58.09
N LEU A 245 45.66 -14.94 -56.83
CA LEU A 245 45.36 -13.84 -55.94
C LEU A 245 46.27 -12.64 -56.23
N ARG A 246 45.68 -11.48 -56.38
CA ARG A 246 46.42 -10.21 -56.53
C ARG A 246 47.12 -9.78 -55.26
N ARG A 247 46.55 -10.19 -54.14
CA ARG A 247 47.11 -10.03 -52.75
C ARG A 247 46.94 -11.37 -52.05
N GLN A 248 47.98 -11.85 -51.42
CA GLN A 248 47.98 -13.10 -50.66
C GLN A 248 47.59 -12.90 -49.19
N THR A 249 47.61 -11.65 -48.70
CA THR A 249 47.29 -11.30 -47.32
C THR A 249 46.39 -10.08 -47.29
N ALA A 250 45.57 -9.99 -46.23
CA ALA A 250 44.70 -8.84 -45.94
C ALA A 250 44.83 -8.46 -44.44
N ASP A 251 44.54 -7.20 -44.19
CA ASP A 251 44.39 -6.71 -42.80
C ASP A 251 42.92 -6.71 -42.43
N ALA A 252 42.60 -7.25 -41.24
CA ALA A 252 41.24 -7.27 -40.72
C ALA A 252 41.15 -6.44 -39.42
N ARG A 253 40.08 -5.68 -39.30
CA ARG A 253 39.73 -5.02 -38.03
C ARG A 253 38.59 -5.81 -37.42
N THR A 254 38.79 -6.29 -36.22
CA THR A 254 37.78 -7.02 -35.45
C THR A 254 37.78 -6.55 -34.00
N SER A 255 36.76 -6.95 -33.22
CA SER A 255 36.70 -6.74 -31.80
C SER A 255 36.67 -8.09 -31.12
N ILE A 256 37.58 -8.29 -30.18
CA ILE A 256 37.75 -9.56 -29.44
C ILE A 256 37.61 -9.31 -27.95
N PRO A 257 37.16 -10.34 -27.16
CA PRO A 257 37.22 -10.30 -25.70
C PRO A 257 38.62 -9.99 -25.19
N VAL A 258 38.72 -9.18 -24.12
CA VAL A 258 40.02 -8.80 -23.53
C VAL A 258 40.89 -10.01 -23.17
N SER A 259 40.26 -11.10 -22.69
CA SER A 259 40.96 -12.35 -22.33
C SER A 259 41.65 -13.04 -23.49
N LEU A 260 41.23 -12.78 -24.72
CA LEU A 260 41.80 -13.35 -25.95
C LEU A 260 42.89 -12.47 -26.56
N ARG A 261 43.05 -11.22 -26.12
CA ARG A 261 44.00 -10.27 -26.72
C ARG A 261 45.42 -10.80 -26.79
N ASP A 262 45.89 -11.43 -25.70
CA ASP A 262 47.27 -11.91 -25.58
C ASP A 262 47.43 -13.40 -25.94
N ARG A 263 46.31 -14.06 -26.33
CA ARG A 263 46.27 -15.49 -26.64
C ARG A 263 45.96 -15.83 -28.09
N LEU A 264 45.68 -14.85 -28.95
CA LEU A 264 45.40 -15.09 -30.36
C LEU A 264 46.71 -15.23 -31.10
N PRO A 265 47.12 -16.46 -31.51
CA PRO A 265 48.18 -16.62 -32.48
C PRO A 265 47.64 -16.11 -33.83
N ALA A 266 48.42 -15.24 -34.49
CA ALA A 266 48.05 -14.69 -35.79
C ALA A 266 47.85 -15.80 -36.88
N ASP A 267 48.39 -16.96 -36.61
CA ASP A 267 48.40 -18.09 -37.54
C ASP A 267 47.12 -18.93 -37.54
N ASP A 268 46.23 -18.75 -36.54
CA ASP A 268 44.98 -19.51 -36.43
C ASP A 268 43.76 -18.79 -37.02
N ILE A 269 43.96 -17.63 -37.66
CA ILE A 269 42.88 -16.82 -38.22
C ILE A 269 42.98 -16.82 -39.75
N GLU A 270 41.97 -17.39 -40.35
CA GLU A 270 41.82 -17.44 -41.80
C GLU A 270 40.68 -16.56 -42.29
N ILE A 271 40.88 -15.90 -43.43
CA ILE A 271 39.82 -15.13 -44.11
C ILE A 271 39.29 -15.98 -45.27
N TYR A 272 38.02 -16.32 -45.22
CA TYR A 272 37.30 -16.98 -46.30
C TYR A 272 36.60 -15.97 -47.18
N THR A 273 36.70 -16.10 -48.50
CA THR A 273 35.96 -15.31 -49.50
C THR A 273 35.15 -16.20 -50.38
#